data_00ebb6a16c5381aa266d3e7b880d508c
#
_entry.id   00ebb6a16c5381aa266d3e7b880d508c
#
_cell.length_a   1.000
_cell.length_b   1.000
_cell.length_c   1.000
_cell.angle_alpha   90.00
_cell.angle_beta   90.00
_cell.angle_gamma   90.00
#
_symmetry.space_group_name_H-M   'P 1'
#
loop_
_entity.id
_entity.type
_entity.pdbx_description
1 polymer ?
#
loop_
_entity_poly.entity_id
_entity_poly.type
_entity_poly.pdbx_seq_one_letter_code
_entity_poly.pdbx_strand_id
1 'polypeptide(L)'
;MPRTGSPQERAKKIRLILFDVDGVLTDGKIWIFPAPAGAQQTTREHVSSVEDKGGFGLLSQTMIEAKGFNAHDGTAFSLARLAGIQTGLITKRVSETVALRARDLKLEHVYQGIQDKLTCFEGILKKENLHASEAAFVGDDVIDLPVMRNCGFAIAVANARREVKKEAQLVTEHAGGDGAGRDRSEVSGLRS
;
A
#
# COMPACT_ATOMS: atom_id res chain seq x y z
N MET A 1 -16.49 1.45 -14.13
CA MET A 1 -16.86 0.50 -15.21
C MET A 1 -17.26 -0.82 -14.60
N PRO A 2 -18.22 -1.58 -15.18
CA PRO A 2 -18.54 -2.91 -14.66
C PRO A 2 -17.29 -3.82 -14.76
N ARG A 3 -16.98 -4.48 -13.66
CA ARG A 3 -15.84 -5.39 -13.55
C ARG A 3 -16.19 -6.71 -14.24
N THR A 4 -15.76 -6.89 -15.49
CA THR A 4 -16.05 -8.08 -16.30
C THR A 4 -15.02 -9.18 -16.07
N GLY A 5 -15.44 -10.45 -16.15
CA GLY A 5 -14.59 -11.63 -15.96
C GLY A 5 -14.53 -12.16 -14.51
N SER A 6 -14.08 -13.40 -14.38
CA SER A 6 -13.87 -14.04 -13.07
C SER A 6 -12.73 -13.35 -12.29
N PRO A 7 -12.67 -13.49 -10.95
CA PRO A 7 -11.55 -12.98 -10.16
C PRO A 7 -10.19 -13.47 -10.69
N GLN A 8 -10.10 -14.73 -11.11
CA GLN A 8 -8.88 -15.33 -11.64
C GLN A 8 -8.44 -14.70 -12.97
N GLU A 9 -9.37 -14.46 -13.88
CA GLU A 9 -9.08 -13.79 -15.17
C GLU A 9 -8.63 -12.34 -14.97
N ARG A 10 -9.18 -11.67 -13.98
CA ARG A 10 -8.81 -10.29 -13.64
C ARG A 10 -7.44 -10.23 -12.99
N ALA A 11 -7.15 -11.14 -12.05
CA ALA A 11 -5.85 -11.24 -11.41
C ALA A 11 -4.69 -11.46 -12.40
N LYS A 12 -4.91 -12.26 -13.46
CA LYS A 12 -3.91 -12.50 -14.53
C LYS A 12 -3.54 -11.26 -15.34
N LYS A 13 -4.35 -10.21 -15.31
CA LYS A 13 -4.10 -8.96 -16.03
C LYS A 13 -3.28 -7.95 -15.21
N ILE A 14 -3.07 -8.23 -13.92
CA ILE A 14 -2.45 -7.26 -13.01
C ILE A 14 -0.95 -7.11 -13.33
N ARG A 15 -0.55 -5.86 -13.50
CA ARG A 15 0.82 -5.41 -13.76
C ARG A 15 1.33 -4.44 -12.68
N LEU A 16 0.41 -3.90 -11.88
CA LEU A 16 0.71 -2.97 -10.80
C LEU A 16 -0.11 -3.36 -9.57
N ILE A 17 0.53 -3.44 -8.41
CA ILE A 17 -0.15 -3.62 -7.12
C ILE A 17 0.23 -2.45 -6.20
N LEU A 18 -0.78 -1.73 -5.75
CA LEU A 18 -0.63 -0.63 -4.80
C LEU A 18 -1.26 -0.99 -3.46
N PHE A 19 -0.62 -0.57 -2.39
CA PHE A 19 -1.01 -0.89 -1.02
C PHE A 19 -1.30 0.40 -0.24
N ASP A 20 -2.28 0.39 0.64
CA ASP A 20 -2.25 1.28 1.80
C ASP A 20 -1.17 0.78 2.77
N VAL A 21 -0.89 1.54 3.82
CA VAL A 21 0.16 1.23 4.79
C VAL A 21 -0.42 0.87 6.15
N ASP A 22 -1.15 1.83 6.77
CA ASP A 22 -1.63 1.67 8.14
C ASP A 22 -2.85 0.73 8.17
N GLY A 23 -2.68 -0.45 8.77
CA GLY A 23 -3.71 -1.50 8.75
C GLY A 23 -3.55 -2.52 7.62
N VAL A 24 -2.66 -2.28 6.64
CA VAL A 24 -2.36 -3.18 5.51
C VAL A 24 -0.95 -3.75 5.59
N LEU A 25 0.09 -2.91 5.49
CA LEU A 25 1.49 -3.32 5.65
C LEU A 25 1.93 -3.30 7.13
N THR A 26 1.14 -2.65 7.98
CA THR A 26 1.27 -2.64 9.43
C THR A 26 -0.03 -3.08 10.08
N ASP A 27 -0.03 -3.29 11.38
CA ASP A 27 -1.24 -3.60 12.17
C ASP A 27 -2.13 -2.37 12.44
N GLY A 28 -1.78 -1.22 11.87
CA GLY A 28 -2.47 0.07 12.06
C GLY A 28 -2.15 0.77 13.38
N LYS A 29 -1.35 0.18 14.27
CA LYS A 29 -0.91 0.82 15.51
C LYS A 29 0.18 1.84 15.23
N ILE A 30 0.13 2.92 15.97
CA ILE A 30 1.13 3.99 15.93
C ILE A 30 1.81 4.04 17.30
N TRP A 31 3.09 3.71 17.31
CA TRP A 31 3.92 3.78 18.51
C TRP A 31 4.65 5.10 18.53
N ILE A 32 4.54 5.84 19.65
CA ILE A 32 5.19 7.14 19.81
C ILE A 32 6.06 7.07 21.06
N PHE A 33 7.34 7.38 20.90
CA PHE A 33 8.35 7.32 21.93
C PHE A 33 9.07 8.68 22.06
N PRO A 34 9.60 9.03 23.23
CA PRO A 34 10.54 10.13 23.35
C PRO A 34 11.76 9.88 22.46
N ALA A 35 12.18 10.91 21.73
CA ALA A 35 13.41 10.83 20.94
C ALA A 35 14.63 10.74 21.86
N PRO A 36 15.63 9.93 21.54
CA PRO A 36 16.90 9.91 22.27
C PRO A 36 17.54 11.31 22.29
N ALA A 37 18.24 11.65 23.38
CA ALA A 37 18.94 12.92 23.49
C ALA A 37 19.95 13.06 22.32
N GLY A 38 19.87 14.18 21.60
CA GLY A 38 20.73 14.45 20.44
C GLY A 38 20.26 13.80 19.12
N ALA A 39 19.14 13.08 19.10
CA ALA A 39 18.54 12.62 17.86
C ALA A 39 18.11 13.81 17.01
N GLN A 40 18.71 13.96 15.86
CA GLN A 40 18.22 14.89 14.83
C GLN A 40 17.20 14.12 13.99
N GLN A 41 15.96 14.58 13.96
CA GLN A 41 15.04 14.11 12.93
C GLN A 41 15.54 14.65 11.59
N THR A 42 15.93 13.75 10.72
CA THR A 42 16.24 14.11 9.35
C THR A 42 14.97 14.69 8.72
N THR A 43 15.11 15.90 8.24
CA THR A 43 14.06 16.66 7.60
C THR A 43 13.49 15.88 6.40
N ARG A 44 12.24 16.14 6.09
CA ARG A 44 11.35 15.72 5.00
C ARG A 44 11.96 15.35 3.62
N GLU A 45 13.26 15.29 3.47
CA GLU A 45 13.96 15.18 2.17
C GLU A 45 13.74 13.87 1.41
N HIS A 46 13.12 12.86 2.03
CA HIS A 46 12.89 11.56 1.40
C HIS A 46 11.42 11.19 1.18
N VAL A 47 10.51 12.10 1.41
CA VAL A 47 9.12 11.89 1.03
C VAL A 47 8.98 12.37 -0.40
N SER A 48 8.84 11.44 -1.35
CA SER A 48 8.55 11.80 -2.74
C SER A 48 7.28 12.64 -2.77
N SER A 49 7.49 13.92 -3.07
CA SER A 49 6.46 14.92 -3.09
C SER A 49 5.57 14.75 -4.31
N VAL A 50 4.39 14.19 -4.10
CA VAL A 50 3.26 14.79 -4.77
C VAL A 50 2.85 15.96 -3.88
N GLU A 51 2.70 17.15 -4.44
CA GLU A 51 2.37 18.38 -3.72
C GLU A 51 0.95 18.33 -3.16
N ASP A 52 0.68 17.42 -2.24
CA ASP A 52 -0.54 17.44 -1.46
C ASP A 52 -0.23 17.97 -0.05
N LYS A 53 -0.62 19.23 0.19
CA LYS A 53 -0.30 20.00 1.39
C LYS A 53 -1.05 19.54 2.64
N GLY A 54 -1.64 18.36 2.66
CA GLY A 54 -2.56 17.92 3.71
C GLY A 54 -2.19 16.64 4.48
N GLY A 55 -1.02 16.06 4.24
CA GLY A 55 -0.62 14.80 4.88
C GLY A 55 -0.46 14.89 6.40
N PHE A 56 -0.92 13.85 7.12
CA PHE A 56 -0.72 13.72 8.55
C PHE A 56 0.58 12.98 8.84
N GLY A 57 1.42 13.53 9.70
CA GLY A 57 2.63 12.90 10.19
C GLY A 57 2.99 13.44 11.57
N LEU A 58 3.78 12.69 12.33
CA LEU A 58 4.34 13.20 13.56
C LEU A 58 5.49 14.14 13.22
N LEU A 59 5.29 15.43 13.46
CA LEU A 59 6.31 16.45 13.37
C LEU A 59 6.68 16.90 14.79
N SER A 60 7.67 16.25 15.37
CA SER A 60 8.16 16.59 16.70
C SER A 60 9.68 16.43 16.74
N GLN A 61 10.35 17.36 17.41
CA GLN A 61 11.79 17.24 17.70
C GLN A 61 12.08 16.36 18.93
N THR A 62 11.05 16.07 19.73
CA THR A 62 11.18 15.35 21.00
C THR A 62 10.55 13.96 20.98
N MET A 63 9.82 13.62 19.94
CA MET A 63 9.11 12.34 19.81
C MET A 63 9.46 11.68 18.47
N ILE A 64 9.53 10.35 18.49
CA ILE A 64 9.71 9.53 17.28
C ILE A 64 8.53 8.57 17.10
N GLU A 65 8.20 8.30 15.87
CA GLU A 65 7.17 7.31 15.48
C GLU A 65 7.86 5.99 15.13
N ALA A 66 7.31 4.88 15.60
CA ALA A 66 7.68 3.55 15.16
C ALA A 66 6.46 2.81 14.60
N LYS A 67 6.72 1.97 13.60
CA LYS A 67 5.74 1.08 12.96
C LYS A 67 6.33 -0.32 12.83
N GLY A 68 5.51 -1.35 13.05
CA GLY A 68 5.89 -2.73 12.83
C GLY A 68 5.53 -3.18 11.40
N PHE A 69 6.51 -3.72 10.67
CA PHE A 69 6.30 -4.36 9.36
C PHE A 69 6.61 -5.84 9.45
N ASN A 70 5.86 -6.65 8.71
CA ASN A 70 6.11 -8.09 8.65
C ASN A 70 7.16 -8.42 7.57
N ALA A 71 8.07 -9.34 7.88
CA ALA A 71 9.09 -9.78 6.94
C ALA A 71 8.49 -10.58 5.76
N HIS A 72 7.39 -11.29 5.98
CA HIS A 72 6.70 -12.06 4.94
C HIS A 72 6.18 -11.16 3.81
N ASP A 73 5.72 -9.93 4.11
CA ASP A 73 5.33 -8.96 3.09
C ASP A 73 6.52 -8.63 2.17
N GLY A 74 7.74 -8.54 2.72
CA GLY A 74 8.96 -8.33 1.92
C GLY A 74 9.19 -9.41 0.88
N THR A 75 8.86 -10.66 1.21
CA THR A 75 8.92 -11.78 0.25
C THR A 75 7.89 -11.59 -0.86
N ALA A 76 6.67 -11.14 -0.55
CA ALA A 76 5.63 -10.89 -1.54
C ALA A 76 6.07 -9.84 -2.58
N PHE A 77 6.66 -8.73 -2.14
CA PHE A 77 7.21 -7.71 -3.06
C PHE A 77 8.34 -8.26 -3.94
N SER A 78 9.19 -9.12 -3.39
CA SER A 78 10.25 -9.77 -4.16
C SER A 78 9.68 -10.71 -5.24
N LEU A 79 8.65 -11.48 -4.92
CA LEU A 79 7.96 -12.36 -5.86
C LEU A 79 7.22 -11.56 -6.94
N ALA A 80 6.53 -10.48 -6.58
CA ALA A 80 5.87 -9.60 -7.54
C ALA A 80 6.87 -9.05 -8.56
N ARG A 81 8.03 -8.58 -8.11
CA ARG A 81 9.09 -8.08 -8.99
C ARG A 81 9.64 -9.17 -9.92
N LEU A 82 9.84 -10.38 -9.43
CA LEU A 82 10.26 -11.52 -10.27
C LEU A 82 9.22 -11.85 -11.34
N ALA A 83 7.94 -11.63 -11.04
CA ALA A 83 6.83 -11.79 -11.99
C ALA A 83 6.67 -10.60 -12.95
N GLY A 84 7.50 -9.56 -12.86
CA GLY A 84 7.39 -8.34 -13.67
C GLY A 84 6.22 -7.45 -13.26
N ILE A 85 5.72 -7.59 -12.03
CA ILE A 85 4.64 -6.77 -11.48
C ILE A 85 5.26 -5.63 -10.69
N GLN A 86 4.92 -4.39 -11.05
CA GLN A 86 5.29 -3.20 -10.31
C GLN A 86 4.56 -3.14 -8.97
N THR A 87 5.21 -2.55 -7.98
CA THR A 87 4.66 -2.42 -6.64
C THR A 87 4.81 -1.02 -6.08
N GLY A 88 3.89 -0.63 -5.21
CA GLY A 88 3.97 0.69 -4.58
C GLY A 88 3.00 0.86 -3.42
N LEU A 89 3.02 2.04 -2.83
CA LEU A 89 2.11 2.41 -1.76
C LEU A 89 1.50 3.81 -1.98
N ILE A 90 0.27 3.97 -1.52
CA ILE A 90 -0.42 5.26 -1.42
C ILE A 90 -0.97 5.37 -0.02
N THR A 91 -0.41 6.25 0.80
CA THR A 91 -0.85 6.43 2.19
C THR A 91 -1.15 7.89 2.52
N LYS A 92 -2.11 8.08 3.41
CA LYS A 92 -2.50 9.42 3.88
C LYS A 92 -1.48 10.04 4.84
N ARG A 93 -0.75 9.19 5.56
CA ARG A 93 0.25 9.64 6.53
C ARG A 93 1.60 9.86 5.86
N VAL A 94 2.39 10.76 6.45
CA VAL A 94 3.81 10.96 6.12
C VAL A 94 4.61 10.37 7.26
N SER A 95 5.50 9.42 6.96
CA SER A 95 6.33 8.73 7.94
C SER A 95 7.67 8.36 7.33
N GLU A 96 8.75 8.75 8.02
CA GLU A 96 10.11 8.38 7.59
C GLU A 96 10.32 6.87 7.67
N THR A 97 9.72 6.21 8.68
CA THR A 97 9.77 4.75 8.82
C THR A 97 9.19 4.05 7.58
N VAL A 98 8.09 4.60 7.04
CA VAL A 98 7.48 4.09 5.79
C VAL A 98 8.42 4.32 4.60
N ALA A 99 9.04 5.50 4.49
CA ALA A 99 10.00 5.79 3.42
C ALA A 99 11.21 4.86 3.44
N LEU A 100 11.76 4.60 4.63
CA LEU A 100 12.86 3.64 4.82
C LEU A 100 12.45 2.23 4.40
N ARG A 101 11.27 1.78 4.84
CA ARG A 101 10.76 0.45 4.50
C ARG A 101 10.48 0.31 3.00
N ALA A 102 9.89 1.30 2.38
CA ALA A 102 9.63 1.32 0.94
C ALA A 102 10.93 1.21 0.11
N ARG A 103 11.99 1.90 0.54
CA ARG A 103 13.32 1.80 -0.07
C ARG A 103 13.93 0.42 0.10
N ASP A 104 13.84 -0.17 1.31
CA ASP A 104 14.31 -1.53 1.59
C ASP A 104 13.60 -2.57 0.70
N LEU A 105 12.29 -2.43 0.54
CA LEU A 105 11.46 -3.27 -0.32
C LEU A 105 11.63 -2.98 -1.82
N LYS A 106 12.34 -1.90 -2.19
CA LYS A 106 12.55 -1.43 -3.58
C LYS A 106 11.23 -1.19 -4.30
N LEU A 107 10.28 -0.50 -3.63
CA LEU A 107 9.01 -0.14 -4.25
C LEU A 107 9.23 0.91 -5.34
N GLU A 108 8.57 0.73 -6.49
CA GLU A 108 8.65 1.65 -7.63
C GLU A 108 7.84 2.92 -7.41
N HIS A 109 6.75 2.81 -6.63
CA HIS A 109 5.80 3.89 -6.38
C HIS A 109 5.65 4.13 -4.88
N VAL A 110 6.04 5.30 -4.41
CA VAL A 110 5.95 5.67 -2.99
C VAL A 110 5.29 7.03 -2.86
N TYR A 111 4.02 7.05 -2.47
CA TYR A 111 3.24 8.26 -2.33
C TYR A 111 2.70 8.37 -0.90
N GLN A 112 3.23 9.33 -0.16
CA GLN A 112 2.84 9.62 1.21
C GLN A 112 2.17 11.00 1.31
N GLY A 113 1.32 11.20 2.31
CA GLY A 113 0.63 12.48 2.53
C GLY A 113 -0.60 12.67 1.62
N ILE A 114 -1.05 11.63 0.97
CA ILE A 114 -2.09 11.71 -0.06
C ILE A 114 -3.48 11.77 0.57
N GLN A 115 -4.19 12.88 0.35
CA GLN A 115 -5.57 13.05 0.81
C GLN A 115 -6.57 12.41 -0.16
N ASP A 116 -6.35 12.59 -1.46
CA ASP A 116 -7.16 11.97 -2.53
C ASP A 116 -6.39 10.82 -3.18
N LYS A 117 -6.58 9.62 -2.63
CA LYS A 117 -5.94 8.41 -3.13
C LYS A 117 -6.37 8.07 -4.56
N LEU A 118 -7.59 8.42 -4.98
CA LEU A 118 -8.07 8.11 -6.33
C LEU A 118 -7.34 8.94 -7.37
N THR A 119 -7.23 10.25 -7.18
CA THR A 119 -6.47 11.12 -8.09
C THR A 119 -5.00 10.69 -8.17
N CYS A 120 -4.39 10.32 -7.04
CA CYS A 120 -3.03 9.78 -7.03
C CYS A 120 -2.91 8.48 -7.84
N PHE A 121 -3.85 7.54 -7.64
CA PHE A 121 -3.93 6.29 -8.38
C PHE A 121 -4.02 6.51 -9.89
N GLU A 122 -4.93 7.39 -10.32
CA GLU A 122 -5.10 7.73 -11.74
C GLU A 122 -3.83 8.37 -12.33
N GLY A 123 -3.13 9.20 -11.54
CA GLY A 123 -1.85 9.79 -11.90
C GLY A 123 -0.76 8.73 -12.13
N ILE A 124 -0.70 7.71 -11.27
CA ILE A 124 0.23 6.58 -11.43
C ILE A 124 -0.10 5.79 -12.70
N LEU A 125 -1.38 5.45 -12.94
CA LEU A 125 -1.79 4.74 -14.14
C LEU A 125 -1.38 5.48 -15.42
N LYS A 126 -1.61 6.78 -15.45
CA LYS A 126 -1.22 7.63 -16.59
C LYS A 126 0.30 7.63 -16.80
N LYS A 127 1.07 7.75 -15.72
CA LYS A 127 2.55 7.72 -15.78
C LYS A 127 3.07 6.40 -16.33
N GLU A 128 2.50 5.29 -15.90
CA GLU A 128 2.93 3.94 -16.31
C GLU A 128 2.25 3.44 -17.59
N ASN A 129 1.37 4.25 -18.20
CA ASN A 129 0.59 3.88 -19.37
C ASN A 129 -0.20 2.58 -19.16
N LEU A 130 -0.86 2.46 -18.00
CA LEU A 130 -1.67 1.33 -17.59
C LEU A 130 -3.16 1.67 -17.60
N HIS A 131 -3.99 0.68 -17.92
CA HIS A 131 -5.44 0.76 -17.67
C HIS A 131 -5.76 0.38 -16.22
N ALA A 132 -6.82 0.93 -15.65
CA ALA A 132 -7.26 0.60 -14.31
C ALA A 132 -7.50 -0.91 -14.10
N SER A 133 -7.88 -1.63 -15.17
CA SER A 133 -8.05 -3.09 -15.16
C SER A 133 -6.75 -3.88 -14.97
N GLU A 134 -5.59 -3.24 -15.11
CA GLU A 134 -4.26 -3.83 -14.95
C GLU A 134 -3.64 -3.52 -13.58
N ALA A 135 -4.36 -2.79 -12.73
CA ALA A 135 -3.91 -2.44 -11.39
C ALA A 135 -4.76 -3.08 -10.30
N ALA A 136 -4.11 -3.54 -9.25
CA ALA A 136 -4.73 -3.98 -8.00
C ALA A 136 -4.48 -2.96 -6.88
N PHE A 137 -5.40 -2.92 -5.92
CA PHE A 137 -5.25 -2.12 -4.71
C PHE A 137 -5.60 -2.96 -3.49
N VAL A 138 -4.73 -2.87 -2.47
CA VAL A 138 -4.90 -3.52 -1.17
C VAL A 138 -5.23 -2.46 -0.13
N GLY A 139 -6.38 -2.58 0.52
CA GLY A 139 -6.86 -1.59 1.49
C GLY A 139 -7.58 -2.21 2.68
N ASP A 140 -7.83 -1.40 3.70
CA ASP A 140 -8.48 -1.82 4.93
C ASP A 140 -9.61 -0.88 5.39
N ASP A 141 -9.58 0.40 5.02
CA ASP A 141 -10.52 1.39 5.52
C ASP A 141 -11.32 2.09 4.39
N VAL A 142 -12.37 2.78 4.77
CA VAL A 142 -13.32 3.45 3.86
C VAL A 142 -12.65 4.48 2.94
N ILE A 143 -11.52 5.02 3.35
CA ILE A 143 -10.72 5.96 2.52
C ILE A 143 -10.11 5.29 1.29
N ASP A 144 -10.02 3.96 1.27
CA ASP A 144 -9.51 3.15 0.16
C ASP A 144 -10.60 2.83 -0.88
N LEU A 145 -11.86 2.89 -0.48
CA LEU A 145 -12.99 2.53 -1.33
C LEU A 145 -13.00 3.24 -2.70
N PRO A 146 -12.67 4.54 -2.80
CA PRO A 146 -12.61 5.19 -4.10
C PRO A 146 -11.65 4.51 -5.07
N VAL A 147 -10.45 4.14 -4.62
CA VAL A 147 -9.48 3.41 -5.45
C VAL A 147 -9.94 1.97 -5.69
N MET A 148 -10.37 1.27 -4.65
CA MET A 148 -10.81 -0.12 -4.73
C MET A 148 -11.97 -0.31 -5.71
N ARG A 149 -12.87 0.67 -5.82
CA ARG A 149 -13.99 0.64 -6.79
C ARG A 149 -13.56 0.89 -8.22
N ASN A 150 -12.43 1.56 -8.42
CA ASN A 150 -11.93 1.97 -9.73
C ASN A 150 -10.76 1.11 -10.23
N CYS A 151 -10.13 0.28 -9.38
CA CYS A 151 -9.06 -0.62 -9.81
C CYS A 151 -9.58 -1.92 -10.45
N GLY A 152 -8.71 -2.62 -11.15
CA GLY A 152 -8.97 -3.92 -11.77
C GLY A 152 -9.22 -5.02 -10.75
N PHE A 153 -8.50 -5.06 -9.63
CA PHE A 153 -8.61 -6.08 -8.63
C PHE A 153 -8.44 -5.49 -7.23
N ALA A 154 -9.52 -5.46 -6.46
CA ALA A 154 -9.52 -4.94 -5.10
C ALA A 154 -9.33 -6.07 -4.09
N ILE A 155 -8.42 -5.87 -3.16
CA ILE A 155 -8.07 -6.80 -2.09
C ILE A 155 -8.32 -6.11 -0.75
N ALA A 156 -9.02 -6.78 0.15
CA ALA A 156 -9.17 -6.35 1.53
C ALA A 156 -8.36 -7.25 2.45
N VAL A 157 -7.66 -6.68 3.42
CA VAL A 157 -7.00 -7.48 4.45
C VAL A 157 -7.99 -8.04 5.47
N ALA A 158 -7.61 -9.11 6.20
CA ALA A 158 -8.52 -9.79 7.13
C ALA A 158 -9.07 -8.88 8.23
N ASN A 159 -8.33 -7.86 8.66
CA ASN A 159 -8.77 -6.86 9.64
C ASN A 159 -9.53 -5.67 9.01
N ALA A 160 -9.71 -5.62 7.68
CA ALA A 160 -10.38 -4.52 7.01
C ALA A 160 -11.82 -4.32 7.51
N ARG A 161 -12.31 -3.08 7.39
CA ARG A 161 -13.71 -2.73 7.69
C ARG A 161 -14.67 -3.55 6.83
N ARG A 162 -15.85 -3.85 7.39
CA ARG A 162 -16.87 -4.67 6.73
C ARG A 162 -17.26 -4.10 5.35
N GLU A 163 -17.34 -2.78 5.25
CA GLU A 163 -17.65 -2.07 4.01
C GLU A 163 -16.62 -2.32 2.93
N VAL A 164 -15.35 -2.33 3.31
CA VAL A 164 -14.21 -2.57 2.42
C VAL A 164 -14.19 -4.01 1.93
N LYS A 165 -14.42 -4.96 2.83
CA LYS A 165 -14.52 -6.39 2.48
C LYS A 165 -15.64 -6.69 1.48
N LYS A 166 -16.76 -5.96 1.54
CA LYS A 166 -17.87 -6.12 0.59
C LYS A 166 -17.51 -5.71 -0.85
N GLU A 167 -16.60 -4.75 -1.00
CA GLU A 167 -16.17 -4.23 -2.31
C GLU A 167 -14.99 -5.03 -2.90
N ALA A 168 -14.31 -5.81 -2.06
CA ALA A 168 -13.14 -6.58 -2.46
C ALA A 168 -13.52 -7.84 -3.24
N GLN A 169 -12.65 -8.24 -4.18
CA GLN A 169 -12.74 -9.51 -4.89
C GLN A 169 -11.99 -10.62 -4.15
N LEU A 170 -11.10 -10.23 -3.26
CA LEU A 170 -10.35 -11.12 -2.38
C LEU A 170 -10.27 -10.50 -0.99
N VAL A 171 -10.47 -11.32 0.03
CA VAL A 171 -10.13 -10.99 1.42
C VAL A 171 -8.97 -11.89 1.81
N THR A 172 -7.89 -11.33 2.37
CA THR A 172 -6.73 -12.10 2.81
C THR A 172 -7.06 -12.97 4.03
N GLU A 173 -6.29 -14.02 4.24
CA GLU A 173 -6.41 -14.89 5.43
C GLU A 173 -5.77 -14.22 6.65
N HIS A 174 -4.63 -13.52 6.45
CA HIS A 174 -3.92 -12.81 7.49
C HIS A 174 -4.34 -11.33 7.56
N ALA A 175 -4.18 -10.76 8.75
CA ALA A 175 -4.40 -9.35 8.98
C ALA A 175 -3.23 -8.50 8.44
N GLY A 176 -3.47 -7.21 8.26
CA GLY A 176 -2.40 -6.24 7.98
C GLY A 176 -1.33 -6.27 9.08
N GLY A 177 -0.08 -6.17 8.67
CA GLY A 177 1.06 -6.30 9.57
C GLY A 177 1.37 -7.73 10.02
N ASP A 178 0.60 -8.71 9.58
CA ASP A 178 0.80 -10.14 9.86
C ASP A 178 1.08 -10.98 8.61
N GLY A 179 1.62 -10.35 7.58
CA GLY A 179 1.99 -11.02 6.33
C GLY A 179 0.86 -11.11 5.30
N ALA A 180 -0.17 -10.27 5.41
CA ALA A 180 -1.30 -10.25 4.48
C ALA A 180 -0.88 -10.04 3.01
N GLY A 181 0.20 -9.28 2.76
CA GLY A 181 0.75 -9.09 1.42
C GLY A 181 1.30 -10.39 0.81
N ARG A 182 1.64 -11.40 1.63
CA ARG A 182 2.08 -12.71 1.19
C ARG A 182 0.91 -13.62 0.79
N ASP A 183 -0.30 -13.37 1.31
CA ASP A 183 -1.45 -14.21 1.03
C ASP A 183 -1.72 -14.24 -0.48
N ARG A 184 -1.74 -15.46 -1.00
CA ARG A 184 -2.02 -15.73 -2.41
C ARG A 184 -1.20 -14.93 -3.42
N SER A 185 0.11 -14.79 -3.17
CA SER A 185 1.05 -14.49 -4.26
C SER A 185 0.89 -15.45 -5.45
N GLU A 186 0.16 -16.55 -5.25
CA GLU A 186 -0.33 -17.47 -6.28
C GLU A 186 -1.32 -16.84 -7.28
N VAL A 187 -1.95 -15.70 -6.94
CA VAL A 187 -2.84 -14.97 -7.86
C VAL A 187 -2.06 -14.41 -9.05
N SER A 188 -0.76 -14.19 -8.91
CA SER A 188 0.12 -13.68 -9.97
C SER A 188 0.60 -14.73 -10.97
N GLY A 189 0.07 -15.98 -10.93
CA GLY A 189 0.40 -16.99 -11.93
C GLY A 189 1.77 -17.63 -11.76
N LEU A 190 2.47 -17.41 -10.66
CA LEU A 190 3.65 -18.15 -10.25
C LEU A 190 3.21 -19.57 -9.81
N ARG A 191 2.77 -20.39 -10.75
CA ARG A 191 2.74 -21.84 -10.55
C ARG A 191 4.15 -22.36 -10.83
N SER A 192 4.71 -22.99 -9.80
CA SER A 192 5.85 -23.90 -9.92
C SER A 192 5.65 -24.94 -11.02
#